data_96c5f9fc1d0cce4119866a1b66c1b7f3
#
_entry.id   96c5f9fc1d0cce4119866a1b66c1b7f3
#
_cell.length_a   1.000
_cell.length_b   1.000
_cell.length_c   1.000
_cell.angle_alpha   90.00
_cell.angle_beta   90.00
_cell.angle_gamma   90.00
#
_symmetry.space_group_name_H-M   'P 1'
#
loop_
_entity.id
_entity.type
_entity.pdbx_description
1 polymer ?
#
loop_
_entity_poly.entity_id
_entity_poly.type
_entity_poly.pdbx_seq_one_letter_code
_entity_poly.pdbx_strand_id
1 'polypeptide(L)'
;PQIMALIISYLEPGVAADVLTLLPEETQSDIIHRIATLETVQPDALAELERVMQLKFKTNTSLRASSVGGIKDAASIMNFTKQNMEQRIMKTLGEKDRNLAKEIQESMFTFDTLILMDDRSMQTLLRNVDQEILIIALKGTEDELKDKIFSCMSQRASANIRDEMEVLGPLRLTEVQEAQKAIINVART
;
A
#
# COMPACT_ATOMS: atom_id res chain seq x y z
N PRO A 1 21.77 -9.09 -6.09
CA PRO A 1 20.32 -8.83 -6.05
C PRO A 1 19.75 -8.92 -4.63
N GLN A 2 20.16 -9.95 -3.83
CA GLN A 2 19.61 -10.15 -2.47
C GLN A 2 19.85 -8.95 -1.52
N ILE A 3 21.08 -8.44 -1.46
CA ILE A 3 21.45 -7.27 -0.65
C ILE A 3 20.71 -6.02 -1.14
N MET A 4 20.50 -5.87 -2.45
CA MET A 4 19.74 -4.75 -3.03
C MET A 4 18.28 -4.82 -2.62
N ALA A 5 17.64 -5.99 -2.69
CA ALA A 5 16.26 -6.18 -2.24
C ALA A 5 16.12 -5.83 -0.76
N LEU A 6 17.06 -6.28 0.07
CA LEU A 6 17.08 -5.96 1.50
C LEU A 6 17.24 -4.44 1.73
N ILE A 7 18.17 -3.77 1.06
CA ILE A 7 18.36 -2.31 1.22
C ILE A 7 17.11 -1.55 0.78
N ILE A 8 16.52 -1.91 -0.37
CA ILE A 8 15.35 -1.24 -0.92
C ILE A 8 14.13 -1.41 -0.01
N SER A 9 13.96 -2.57 0.63
CA SER A 9 12.87 -2.81 1.57
C SER A 9 12.94 -1.99 2.88
N TYR A 10 14.11 -1.39 3.18
CA TYR A 10 14.27 -0.45 4.30
C TYR A 10 13.94 0.99 3.96
N LEU A 11 13.81 1.33 2.69
CA LEU A 11 13.52 2.69 2.24
C LEU A 11 12.01 2.98 2.36
N GLU A 12 11.67 4.26 2.48
CA GLU A 12 10.28 4.68 2.30
C GLU A 12 9.79 4.25 0.90
N PRO A 13 8.53 3.76 0.75
CA PRO A 13 8.06 3.17 -0.51
C PRO A 13 8.25 4.05 -1.75
N GLY A 14 8.06 5.36 -1.62
CA GLY A 14 8.29 6.31 -2.72
C GLY A 14 9.75 6.38 -3.15
N VAL A 15 10.66 6.46 -2.18
CA VAL A 15 12.13 6.47 -2.43
C VAL A 15 12.57 5.12 -3.01
N ALA A 16 12.03 4.03 -2.50
CA ALA A 16 12.28 2.68 -3.01
C ALA A 16 11.88 2.55 -4.49
N ALA A 17 10.71 3.08 -4.86
CA ALA A 17 10.25 3.11 -6.25
C ALA A 17 11.15 3.95 -7.16
N ASP A 18 11.63 5.11 -6.70
CA ASP A 18 12.58 5.94 -7.43
C ASP A 18 13.91 5.21 -7.66
N VAL A 19 14.45 4.58 -6.61
CA VAL A 19 15.69 3.78 -6.72
C VAL A 19 15.48 2.61 -7.69
N LEU A 20 14.34 1.94 -7.62
CA LEU A 20 14.00 0.84 -8.52
C LEU A 20 13.99 1.29 -9.98
N THR A 21 13.54 2.54 -10.26
CA THR A 21 13.55 3.13 -11.61
C THR A 21 14.97 3.31 -12.19
N LEU A 22 15.98 3.47 -11.33
CA LEU A 22 17.39 3.63 -11.76
C LEU A 22 18.07 2.28 -12.11
N LEU A 23 17.44 1.18 -11.79
CA LEU A 23 17.97 -0.16 -12.02
C LEU A 23 17.61 -0.69 -13.41
N PRO A 24 18.43 -1.59 -13.99
CA PRO A 24 18.09 -2.25 -15.24
C PRO A 24 16.74 -2.97 -15.16
N GLU A 25 15.96 -2.90 -16.24
CA GLU A 25 14.59 -3.44 -16.31
C GLU A 25 14.51 -4.92 -15.92
N GLU A 26 15.50 -5.70 -16.33
CA GLU A 26 15.63 -7.14 -16.02
C GLU A 26 15.75 -7.41 -14.51
N THR A 27 16.32 -6.46 -13.77
CA THR A 27 16.60 -6.60 -12.34
C THR A 27 15.40 -6.16 -11.48
N GLN A 28 14.56 -5.26 -11.99
CA GLN A 28 13.46 -4.66 -11.23
C GLN A 28 12.48 -5.73 -10.73
N SER A 29 12.05 -6.64 -11.60
CA SER A 29 11.12 -7.71 -11.23
C SER A 29 11.75 -8.73 -10.27
N ASP A 30 13.04 -9.02 -10.42
CA ASP A 30 13.76 -9.92 -9.51
C ASP A 30 13.88 -9.33 -8.09
N ILE A 31 14.09 -8.02 -8.00
CA ILE A 31 14.14 -7.31 -6.71
C ILE A 31 12.78 -7.31 -6.04
N ILE A 32 11.69 -6.99 -6.74
CA ILE A 32 10.34 -7.02 -6.16
C ILE A 32 9.97 -8.44 -5.73
N HIS A 33 10.28 -9.46 -6.53
CA HIS A 33 10.08 -10.86 -6.15
C HIS A 33 10.82 -11.19 -4.84
N ARG A 34 12.08 -10.77 -4.71
CA ARG A 34 12.89 -11.02 -3.51
C ARG A 34 12.37 -10.26 -2.29
N ILE A 35 11.91 -9.02 -2.45
CA ILE A 35 11.28 -8.26 -1.36
C ILE A 35 10.03 -8.98 -0.88
N ALA A 36 9.18 -9.43 -1.80
CA ALA A 36 7.93 -10.12 -1.47
C ALA A 36 8.14 -11.49 -0.79
N THR A 37 9.25 -12.16 -1.12
CA THR A 37 9.62 -13.48 -0.57
C THR A 37 10.65 -13.40 0.56
N LEU A 38 11.01 -12.19 1.03
CA LEU A 38 11.87 -12.04 2.20
C LEU A 38 11.18 -12.67 3.41
N GLU A 39 11.70 -13.80 3.83
CA GLU A 39 11.42 -14.38 5.14
C GLU A 39 12.28 -13.67 6.19
N THR A 40 11.93 -13.81 7.46
CA THR A 40 12.57 -13.15 8.60
C THR A 40 14.10 -13.16 8.49
N VAL A 41 14.70 -12.00 8.29
CA VAL A 41 16.17 -11.86 8.29
C VAL A 41 16.66 -12.04 9.73
N GLN A 42 17.76 -12.76 9.92
CA GLN A 42 18.33 -12.95 11.26
C GLN A 42 18.69 -11.60 11.88
N PRO A 43 18.37 -11.39 13.18
CA PRO A 43 18.58 -10.11 13.87
C PRO A 43 20.01 -9.58 13.77
N ASP A 44 21.01 -10.46 13.79
CA ASP A 44 22.43 -10.08 13.73
C ASP A 44 22.82 -9.51 12.35
N ALA A 45 22.26 -10.07 11.28
CA ALA A 45 22.49 -9.56 9.91
C ALA A 45 21.82 -8.20 9.71
N LEU A 46 20.67 -7.99 10.33
CA LEU A 46 19.97 -6.69 10.35
C LEU A 46 20.78 -5.64 11.09
N ALA A 47 21.30 -5.95 12.28
CA ALA A 47 22.09 -5.02 13.09
C ALA A 47 23.38 -4.58 12.37
N GLU A 48 24.04 -5.48 11.66
CA GLU A 48 25.24 -5.13 10.88
C GLU A 48 24.90 -4.27 9.65
N LEU A 49 23.81 -4.56 8.95
CA LEU A 49 23.31 -3.74 7.85
C LEU A 49 22.93 -2.33 8.36
N GLU A 50 22.22 -2.25 9.49
CA GLU A 50 21.84 -0.99 10.14
C GLU A 50 23.06 -0.15 10.47
N ARG A 51 24.09 -0.76 11.06
CA ARG A 51 25.36 -0.10 11.36
C ARG A 51 26.05 0.46 10.11
N VAL A 52 26.08 -0.31 9.03
CA VAL A 52 26.68 0.11 7.76
C VAL A 52 25.86 1.25 7.11
N MET A 53 24.54 1.16 7.15
CA MET A 53 23.65 2.18 6.61
C MET A 53 23.79 3.50 7.39
N GLN A 54 23.80 3.48 8.72
CA GLN A 54 24.02 4.66 9.55
C GLN A 54 25.37 5.32 9.29
N LEU A 55 26.43 4.53 9.11
CA LEU A 55 27.77 5.04 8.78
C LEU A 55 27.85 5.70 7.40
N LYS A 56 27.12 5.18 6.42
CA LYS A 56 27.21 5.65 5.02
C LYS A 56 26.25 6.80 4.72
N PHE A 57 25.06 6.81 5.30
CA PHE A 57 24.00 7.76 4.91
C PHE A 57 23.79 8.90 5.91
N LYS A 58 24.42 8.91 7.10
CA LYS A 58 24.28 9.96 8.15
C LYS A 58 22.82 10.40 8.38
N THR A 59 21.85 9.53 8.14
CA THR A 59 20.43 9.86 8.22
C THR A 59 19.87 9.29 9.52
N ASN A 60 19.20 10.13 10.31
CA ASN A 60 18.38 9.76 11.46
C ASN A 60 17.11 9.02 11.01
N THR A 61 17.27 7.96 10.24
CA THR A 61 16.13 7.09 9.92
C THR A 61 16.04 6.09 11.05
N SER A 62 15.06 6.30 11.92
CA SER A 62 14.65 5.26 12.88
C SER A 62 14.14 4.08 12.05
N LEU A 63 15.02 3.11 11.84
CA LEU A 63 14.68 1.87 11.15
C LEU A 63 13.61 1.17 11.99
N ARG A 64 12.43 1.00 11.41
CA ARG A 64 11.35 0.24 12.04
C ARG A 64 11.80 -1.21 12.15
N ALA A 65 12.16 -1.61 13.34
CA ALA A 65 12.68 -2.94 13.67
C ALA A 65 11.59 -4.03 13.73
N SER A 66 10.60 -4.02 12.80
CA SER A 66 9.60 -5.09 12.77
C SER A 66 9.22 -5.45 11.34
N SER A 67 9.57 -6.64 10.92
CA SER A 67 9.28 -7.30 9.64
C SER A 67 9.60 -6.46 8.40
N VAL A 68 10.84 -6.57 7.96
CA VAL A 68 11.31 -5.99 6.69
C VAL A 68 11.02 -6.96 5.56
N GLY A 69 10.44 -6.44 4.46
CA GLY A 69 10.08 -7.25 3.31
C GLY A 69 8.69 -7.88 3.40
N GLY A 70 8.42 -8.78 2.48
CA GLY A 70 7.15 -9.46 2.34
C GLY A 70 6.23 -8.79 1.30
N ILE A 71 5.07 -9.41 1.10
CA ILE A 71 4.10 -9.03 0.06
C ILE A 71 3.63 -7.58 0.23
N LYS A 72 3.41 -7.13 1.48
CA LYS A 72 2.94 -5.77 1.77
C LYS A 72 3.98 -4.71 1.39
N ASP A 73 5.24 -4.93 1.70
CA ASP A 73 6.31 -3.98 1.35
C ASP A 73 6.51 -3.93 -0.17
N ALA A 74 6.49 -5.07 -0.84
CA ALA A 74 6.53 -5.15 -2.29
C ALA A 74 5.36 -4.38 -2.94
N ALA A 75 4.14 -4.59 -2.45
CA ALA A 75 2.94 -3.90 -2.91
C ALA A 75 3.02 -2.38 -2.67
N SER A 76 3.50 -1.97 -1.50
CA SER A 76 3.70 -0.55 -1.18
C SER A 76 4.68 0.13 -2.13
N ILE A 77 5.81 -0.51 -2.44
CA ILE A 77 6.78 0.01 -3.43
C ILE A 77 6.14 0.08 -4.82
N MET A 78 5.40 -0.96 -5.22
CA MET A 78 4.73 -1.02 -6.52
C MET A 78 3.70 0.10 -6.71
N ASN A 79 2.99 0.50 -5.65
CA ASN A 79 2.03 1.61 -5.70
C ASN A 79 2.66 2.97 -6.06
N PHE A 80 3.96 3.15 -5.83
CA PHE A 80 4.71 4.36 -6.19
C PHE A 80 5.43 4.25 -7.53
N THR A 81 5.39 3.09 -8.20
CA THR A 81 6.02 2.92 -9.52
C THR A 81 5.14 3.52 -10.63
N LYS A 82 5.80 3.92 -11.74
CA LYS A 82 5.06 4.36 -12.93
C LYS A 82 4.29 3.18 -13.55
N GLN A 83 3.11 3.46 -14.11
CA GLN A 83 2.20 2.45 -14.65
C GLN A 83 2.86 1.48 -15.66
N ASN A 84 3.70 1.98 -16.56
CA ASN A 84 4.42 1.14 -17.52
C ASN A 84 5.42 0.17 -16.85
N MET A 85 6.06 0.62 -15.77
CA MET A 85 6.98 -0.19 -14.98
C MET A 85 6.23 -1.23 -14.15
N GLU A 86 5.14 -0.84 -13.51
CA GLU A 86 4.23 -1.72 -12.79
C GLU A 86 3.76 -2.87 -13.66
N GLN A 87 3.19 -2.58 -14.84
CA GLN A 87 2.68 -3.59 -15.77
C GLN A 87 3.78 -4.58 -16.19
N ARG A 88 4.99 -4.08 -16.48
CA ARG A 88 6.12 -4.92 -16.88
C ARG A 88 6.58 -5.83 -15.74
N ILE A 89 6.74 -5.28 -14.53
CA ILE A 89 7.14 -6.04 -13.36
C ILE A 89 6.08 -7.11 -13.04
N MET A 90 4.81 -6.74 -13.01
CA MET A 90 3.72 -7.67 -12.71
C MET A 90 3.59 -8.78 -13.76
N LYS A 91 3.80 -8.47 -15.04
CA LYS A 91 3.85 -9.49 -16.10
C LYS A 91 4.98 -10.49 -15.86
N THR A 92 6.20 -9.99 -15.63
CA THR A 92 7.37 -10.86 -15.41
C THR A 92 7.24 -11.69 -14.13
N LEU A 93 6.67 -11.12 -13.06
CA LEU A 93 6.36 -11.85 -11.83
C LEU A 93 5.31 -12.94 -12.09
N GLY A 94 4.25 -12.64 -12.84
CA GLY A 94 3.21 -13.60 -13.18
C GLY A 94 3.69 -14.77 -14.03
N GLU A 95 4.73 -14.57 -14.85
CA GLU A 95 5.40 -15.62 -15.60
C GLU A 95 6.27 -16.52 -14.71
N LYS A 96 6.87 -15.97 -13.64
CA LYS A 96 7.74 -16.71 -12.69
C LYS A 96 6.96 -17.36 -11.57
N ASP A 97 6.05 -16.60 -10.94
CA ASP A 97 5.24 -17.01 -9.81
C ASP A 97 3.87 -16.30 -9.86
N ARG A 98 2.88 -17.02 -10.41
CA ARG A 98 1.53 -16.49 -10.61
C ARG A 98 0.80 -16.21 -9.29
N ASN A 99 1.03 -17.04 -8.27
CA ASN A 99 0.36 -16.87 -6.97
C ASN A 99 0.91 -15.63 -6.27
N LEU A 100 2.22 -15.49 -6.21
CA LEU A 100 2.87 -14.32 -5.62
C LEU A 100 2.48 -13.02 -6.33
N ALA A 101 2.45 -13.00 -7.67
CA ALA A 101 2.00 -11.84 -8.43
C ALA A 101 0.56 -11.46 -8.07
N LYS A 102 -0.34 -12.44 -7.92
CA LYS A 102 -1.72 -12.21 -7.51
C LYS A 102 -1.81 -11.63 -6.10
N GLU A 103 -1.06 -12.17 -5.14
CA GLU A 103 -1.05 -11.69 -3.75
C GLU A 103 -0.51 -10.25 -3.65
N ILE A 104 0.55 -9.92 -4.41
CA ILE A 104 1.06 -8.56 -4.50
C ILE A 104 -0.01 -7.63 -5.09
N GLN A 105 -0.65 -8.02 -6.19
CA GLN A 105 -1.70 -7.23 -6.82
C GLN A 105 -2.91 -7.00 -5.90
N GLU A 106 -3.30 -8.00 -5.13
CA GLU A 106 -4.35 -7.87 -4.12
C GLU A 106 -3.95 -6.90 -3.00
N SER A 107 -2.69 -6.93 -2.58
CA SER A 107 -2.14 -6.03 -1.56
C SER A 107 -1.90 -4.59 -2.05
N MET A 108 -1.71 -4.37 -3.34
CA MET A 108 -1.58 -3.04 -3.94
C MET A 108 -2.90 -2.24 -3.87
N PHE A 109 -4.03 -2.92 -3.92
CA PHE A 109 -5.36 -2.32 -3.89
C PHE A 109 -6.05 -2.58 -2.55
N THR A 110 -5.55 -1.96 -1.50
CA THR A 110 -6.22 -1.92 -0.20
C THR A 110 -7.05 -0.64 -0.06
N PHE A 111 -7.95 -0.60 0.92
CA PHE A 111 -8.79 0.59 1.15
C PHE A 111 -7.93 1.83 1.46
N ASP A 112 -6.84 1.65 2.20
CA ASP A 112 -5.92 2.73 2.56
C ASP A 112 -5.21 3.35 1.35
N THR A 113 -5.01 2.58 0.27
CA THR A 113 -4.40 3.11 -0.96
C THR A 113 -5.31 4.09 -1.73
N LEU A 114 -6.59 4.20 -1.37
CA LEU A 114 -7.48 5.23 -1.91
C LEU A 114 -6.99 6.65 -1.61
N ILE A 115 -6.13 6.84 -0.60
CA ILE A 115 -5.49 8.14 -0.32
C ILE A 115 -4.67 8.66 -1.50
N LEU A 116 -4.14 7.78 -2.33
CA LEU A 116 -3.34 8.12 -3.52
C LEU A 116 -4.21 8.50 -4.74
N MET A 117 -5.53 8.28 -4.65
CA MET A 117 -6.46 8.59 -5.73
C MET A 117 -6.63 10.11 -5.88
N ASP A 118 -6.71 10.61 -7.12
CA ASP A 118 -7.04 12.00 -7.37
C ASP A 118 -8.51 12.32 -7.00
N ASP A 119 -8.79 13.60 -6.72
CA ASP A 119 -10.10 14.04 -6.22
C ASP A 119 -11.25 13.75 -7.19
N ARG A 120 -11.00 13.82 -8.49
CA ARG A 120 -12.02 13.56 -9.51
C ARG A 120 -12.42 12.09 -9.57
N SER A 121 -11.42 11.21 -9.51
CA SER A 121 -11.61 9.76 -9.45
C SER A 121 -12.29 9.38 -8.14
N MET A 122 -11.89 9.98 -7.02
CA MET A 122 -12.53 9.79 -5.71
C MET A 122 -14.01 10.20 -5.75
N GLN A 123 -14.33 11.36 -6.32
CA GLN A 123 -15.73 11.80 -6.46
C GLN A 123 -16.56 10.83 -7.30
N THR A 124 -15.97 10.27 -8.36
CA THR A 124 -16.65 9.28 -9.21
C THR A 124 -16.89 7.98 -8.44
N LEU A 125 -15.90 7.51 -7.68
CA LEU A 125 -16.05 6.36 -6.80
C LEU A 125 -17.18 6.56 -5.80
N LEU A 126 -17.18 7.68 -5.08
CA LEU A 126 -18.17 8.00 -4.04
C LEU A 126 -19.62 8.11 -4.56
N ARG A 127 -19.81 8.41 -5.84
CA ARG A 127 -21.14 8.39 -6.48
C ARG A 127 -21.66 6.99 -6.76
N ASN A 128 -20.74 6.01 -6.88
CA ASN A 128 -21.08 4.62 -7.22
C ASN A 128 -21.06 3.69 -6.01
N VAL A 129 -20.67 4.20 -4.85
CA VAL A 129 -20.63 3.46 -3.58
C VAL A 129 -21.90 3.71 -2.79
N ASP A 130 -22.46 2.64 -2.22
CA ASP A 130 -23.58 2.73 -1.29
C ASP A 130 -23.16 3.46 -0.01
N GLN A 131 -24.01 4.39 0.46
CA GLN A 131 -23.73 5.21 1.64
C GLN A 131 -23.57 4.37 2.92
N GLU A 132 -24.37 3.33 3.10
CA GLU A 132 -24.30 2.46 4.27
C GLU A 132 -22.94 1.70 4.28
N ILE A 133 -22.50 1.21 3.13
CA ILE A 133 -21.20 0.54 2.98
C ILE A 133 -20.05 1.51 3.26
N LEU A 134 -20.17 2.76 2.80
CA LEU A 134 -19.16 3.79 3.04
C LEU A 134 -19.01 4.10 4.52
N ILE A 135 -20.13 4.26 5.25
CA ILE A 135 -20.16 4.54 6.70
C ILE A 135 -19.45 3.42 7.47
N ILE A 136 -19.77 2.17 7.16
CA ILE A 136 -19.13 1.00 7.79
C ILE A 136 -17.63 0.97 7.51
N ALA A 137 -17.22 1.18 6.27
CA ALA A 137 -15.81 1.18 5.86
C ALA A 137 -15.01 2.27 6.57
N LEU A 138 -15.57 3.48 6.71
CA LEU A 138 -14.92 4.62 7.36
C LEU A 138 -14.72 4.45 8.87
N LYS A 139 -15.47 3.59 9.53
CA LYS A 139 -15.31 3.32 10.97
C LYS A 139 -13.93 2.73 11.32
N GLY A 140 -13.32 1.98 10.42
CA GLY A 140 -11.99 1.38 10.61
C GLY A 140 -10.88 2.08 9.84
N THR A 141 -11.09 3.32 9.42
CA THR A 141 -10.18 4.09 8.55
C THR A 141 -9.41 5.13 9.35
N GLU A 142 -8.17 5.39 8.97
CA GLU A 142 -7.36 6.46 9.54
C GLU A 142 -7.92 7.84 9.18
N ASP A 143 -7.71 8.83 10.06
CA ASP A 143 -8.33 10.15 9.93
C ASP A 143 -7.88 10.89 8.66
N GLU A 144 -6.65 10.69 8.21
CA GLU A 144 -6.13 11.30 6.99
C GLU A 144 -6.93 10.89 5.73
N LEU A 145 -7.25 9.60 5.60
CA LEU A 145 -8.07 9.10 4.49
C LEU A 145 -9.53 9.52 4.65
N LYS A 146 -10.07 9.55 5.87
CA LYS A 146 -11.42 10.10 6.14
C LYS A 146 -11.53 11.53 5.66
N ASP A 147 -10.58 12.39 6.05
CA ASP A 147 -10.58 13.80 5.70
C ASP A 147 -10.49 14.00 4.18
N LYS A 148 -9.67 13.20 3.49
CA LYS A 148 -9.62 13.20 2.03
C LYS A 148 -10.97 12.82 1.41
N ILE A 149 -11.60 11.75 1.86
CA ILE A 149 -12.91 11.31 1.37
C ILE A 149 -13.96 12.40 1.60
N PHE A 150 -14.02 12.98 2.80
CA PHE A 150 -14.95 14.05 3.12
C PHE A 150 -14.71 15.33 2.32
N SER A 151 -13.44 15.67 2.01
CA SER A 151 -13.12 16.82 1.17
C SER A 151 -13.61 16.65 -0.29
N CYS A 152 -13.77 15.42 -0.74
CA CYS A 152 -14.29 15.10 -2.08
C CYS A 152 -15.83 15.04 -2.14
N MET A 153 -16.53 15.31 -1.03
CA MET A 153 -18.00 15.31 -0.92
C MET A 153 -18.55 16.71 -0.69
N SER A 154 -19.88 16.88 -0.88
CA SER A 154 -20.54 18.11 -0.44
C SER A 154 -20.57 18.20 1.08
N GLN A 155 -20.54 19.42 1.62
CA GLN A 155 -20.61 19.65 3.08
C GLN A 155 -21.82 18.95 3.73
N ARG A 156 -22.97 18.95 3.05
CA ARG A 156 -24.19 18.28 3.54
C ARG A 156 -24.02 16.77 3.59
N ALA A 157 -23.43 16.17 2.55
CA ALA A 157 -23.20 14.73 2.51
C ALA A 157 -22.18 14.28 3.56
N SER A 158 -21.07 15.03 3.72
CA SER A 158 -20.07 14.73 4.74
C SER A 158 -20.60 14.87 6.16
N ALA A 159 -21.44 15.87 6.44
CA ALA A 159 -22.10 16.04 7.73
C ALA A 159 -23.02 14.84 8.04
N ASN A 160 -23.89 14.46 7.11
CA ASN A 160 -24.79 13.32 7.31
C ASN A 160 -24.03 12.02 7.61
N ILE A 161 -22.93 11.76 6.86
CA ILE A 161 -22.13 10.55 7.09
C ILE A 161 -21.45 10.58 8.47
N ARG A 162 -20.96 11.74 8.91
CA ARG A 162 -20.35 11.90 10.24
C ARG A 162 -21.39 11.63 11.34
N ASP A 163 -22.58 12.20 11.22
CA ASP A 163 -23.67 11.99 12.17
C ASP A 163 -24.08 10.51 12.22
N GLU A 164 -24.24 9.86 11.09
CA GLU A 164 -24.57 8.43 11.02
C GLU A 164 -23.45 7.55 11.58
N MET A 165 -22.17 7.92 11.35
CA MET A 165 -21.03 7.23 11.96
C MET A 165 -21.03 7.35 13.49
N GLU A 166 -21.46 8.48 14.07
CA GLU A 166 -21.54 8.64 15.52
C GLU A 166 -22.66 7.78 16.13
N VAL A 167 -23.80 7.72 15.46
CA VAL A 167 -24.96 6.90 15.88
C VAL A 167 -24.66 5.40 15.75
N LEU A 168 -23.86 5.03 14.76
CA LEU A 168 -23.49 3.63 14.54
C LEU A 168 -22.54 3.16 15.65
N GLY A 169 -22.98 2.23 16.48
CA GLY A 169 -22.21 1.64 17.57
C GLY A 169 -20.91 0.95 17.11
N PRO A 170 -20.24 0.23 18.01
CA PRO A 170 -19.04 -0.53 17.66
C PRO A 170 -19.37 -1.64 16.66
N LEU A 171 -18.57 -1.73 15.59
CA LEU A 171 -18.69 -2.74 14.53
C LEU A 171 -17.64 -3.84 14.70
N ARG A 172 -17.93 -5.01 14.14
CA ARG A 172 -16.95 -6.08 14.06
C ARG A 172 -15.91 -5.74 12.97
N LEU A 173 -14.66 -6.06 13.22
CA LEU A 173 -13.58 -5.83 12.26
C LEU A 173 -13.86 -6.49 10.89
N THR A 174 -14.50 -7.67 10.89
CA THR A 174 -14.91 -8.37 9.67
C THR A 174 -15.90 -7.58 8.82
N GLU A 175 -16.88 -6.93 9.45
CA GLU A 175 -17.88 -6.09 8.75
C GLU A 175 -17.22 -4.89 8.08
N VAL A 176 -16.29 -4.24 8.79
CA VAL A 176 -15.49 -3.14 8.25
C VAL A 176 -14.65 -3.59 7.05
N GLN A 177 -13.95 -4.72 7.18
CA GLN A 177 -13.12 -5.26 6.10
C GLN A 177 -13.93 -5.67 4.86
N GLU A 178 -15.12 -6.23 5.05
CA GLU A 178 -16.03 -6.57 3.95
C GLU A 178 -16.53 -5.31 3.23
N ALA A 179 -16.91 -4.29 3.97
CA ALA A 179 -17.31 -2.99 3.41
C ALA A 179 -16.17 -2.33 2.64
N GLN A 180 -14.96 -2.33 3.19
CA GLN A 180 -13.76 -1.82 2.52
C GLN A 180 -13.47 -2.58 1.21
N LYS A 181 -13.57 -3.91 1.21
CA LYS A 181 -13.42 -4.73 0.01
C LYS A 181 -14.48 -4.43 -1.05
N ALA A 182 -15.72 -4.20 -0.64
CA ALA A 182 -16.80 -3.83 -1.56
C ALA A 182 -16.47 -2.51 -2.29
N ILE A 183 -15.98 -1.50 -1.57
CA ILE A 183 -15.58 -0.21 -2.16
C ILE A 183 -14.40 -0.38 -3.12
N ILE A 184 -13.38 -1.17 -2.76
CA ILE A 184 -12.25 -1.46 -3.62
C ILE A 184 -12.69 -2.14 -4.92
N ASN A 185 -13.66 -3.04 -4.87
CA ASN A 185 -14.18 -3.69 -6.07
C ASN A 185 -14.87 -2.68 -7.01
N VAL A 186 -15.56 -1.68 -6.46
CA VAL A 186 -16.13 -0.57 -7.26
C VAL A 186 -15.02 0.31 -7.84
N ALA A 187 -13.94 0.56 -7.10
CA ALA A 187 -12.82 1.37 -7.55
C ALA A 187 -12.02 0.73 -8.71
N ARG A 188 -12.09 -0.59 -8.85
CA ARG A 188 -11.42 -1.34 -9.94
C ARG A 188 -12.21 -1.40 -11.25
N THR A 189 -13.47 -0.97 -11.27
CA THR A 189 -14.37 -0.99 -12.45
C THR A 189 -14.30 0.31 -13.20
#